data_ebf0fa51f89598a5fa8d4105051d2f80
#
_entry.id   ebf0fa51f89598a5fa8d4105051d2f80
#
_cell.length_a   1.000
_cell.length_b   1.000
_cell.length_c   1.000
_cell.angle_alpha   90.00
_cell.angle_beta   90.00
_cell.angle_gamma   90.00
#
_symmetry.space_group_name_H-M   'P 1'
#
loop_
_entity.id
_entity.type
_entity.pdbx_description
1 polymer ?
#
loop_
_entity_poly.entity_id
_entity_poly.type
_entity_poly.pdbx_seq_one_letter_code
_entity_poly.pdbx_strand_id
1 'polypeptide(L)'
;MDDEERDRKILQWQKKARAAARKKRRRRLYVITLDPEVLWIKEFRQENLGYIEGMPCVYVGMTIHDPGDRFEQHKAGYRSSKYPRKYGVELALELIDGFDGEGLNDNDREAALADWLREQGCAVWQN
;
A
#
# COMPACT_ATOMS: atom_id res chain seq x y z
N MET A 1 38.40 -7.59 -27.63
CA MET A 1 37.57 -8.08 -26.50
C MET A 1 37.39 -9.58 -26.66
N ASP A 2 37.76 -10.38 -25.68
CA ASP A 2 37.52 -11.81 -25.71
C ASP A 2 36.06 -12.13 -25.32
N ASP A 3 35.68 -13.40 -25.48
CA ASP A 3 34.29 -13.82 -25.21
C ASP A 3 33.91 -13.68 -23.73
N GLU A 4 34.86 -13.92 -22.81
CA GLU A 4 34.61 -13.78 -21.38
C GLU A 4 34.33 -12.32 -20.97
N GLU A 5 35.09 -11.37 -21.50
CA GLU A 5 34.89 -9.94 -21.24
C GLU A 5 33.53 -9.48 -21.77
N ARG A 6 33.18 -9.93 -22.96
CA ARG A 6 31.89 -9.59 -23.57
C ARG A 6 30.73 -10.11 -22.72
N ASP A 7 30.82 -11.35 -22.27
CA ASP A 7 29.78 -11.98 -21.44
C ASP A 7 29.62 -11.26 -20.11
N ARG A 8 30.70 -10.84 -19.47
CA ARG A 8 30.69 -10.06 -18.23
C ARG A 8 30.01 -8.71 -18.43
N LYS A 9 30.31 -8.02 -19.53
CA LYS A 9 29.70 -6.72 -19.86
C LYS A 9 28.21 -6.85 -20.10
N ILE A 10 27.78 -7.89 -20.81
CA ILE A 10 26.37 -8.17 -21.06
C ILE A 10 25.64 -8.41 -19.74
N LEU A 11 26.22 -9.22 -18.87
CA LEU A 11 25.64 -9.53 -17.55
C LEU A 11 25.48 -8.27 -16.69
N GLN A 12 26.50 -7.41 -16.65
CA GLN A 12 26.45 -6.14 -15.93
C GLN A 12 25.36 -5.22 -16.47
N TRP A 13 25.26 -5.14 -17.80
CA TRP A 13 24.22 -4.33 -18.44
C TRP A 13 22.81 -4.83 -18.11
N GLN A 14 22.62 -6.15 -18.13
CA GLN A 14 21.34 -6.77 -17.77
C GLN A 14 20.96 -6.48 -16.31
N LYS A 15 21.93 -6.52 -15.39
CA LYS A 15 21.70 -6.16 -13.99
C LYS A 15 21.28 -4.71 -13.84
N LYS A 16 21.97 -3.80 -14.53
CA LYS A 16 21.63 -2.36 -14.51
C LYS A 16 20.24 -2.10 -15.08
N ALA A 17 19.91 -2.76 -16.20
CA ALA A 17 18.61 -2.62 -16.83
C ALA A 17 17.48 -3.09 -15.90
N ARG A 18 17.66 -4.22 -15.21
CA ARG A 18 16.69 -4.73 -14.24
C ARG A 18 16.53 -3.81 -13.03
N ALA A 19 17.64 -3.26 -12.52
CA ALA A 19 17.60 -2.31 -11.41
C ALA A 19 16.89 -1.01 -11.80
N ALA A 20 17.15 -0.49 -13.02
CA ALA A 20 16.48 0.68 -13.54
C ALA A 20 14.98 0.44 -13.74
N ALA A 21 14.60 -0.73 -14.26
CA ALA A 21 13.21 -1.12 -14.44
C ALA A 21 12.47 -1.19 -13.09
N ARG A 22 13.12 -1.74 -12.05
CA ARG A 22 12.54 -1.78 -10.69
C ARG A 22 12.35 -0.39 -10.11
N LYS A 23 13.30 0.54 -10.30
CA LYS A 23 13.20 1.92 -9.83
C LYS A 23 12.07 2.69 -10.53
N LYS A 24 11.80 2.37 -11.79
CA LYS A 24 10.72 2.98 -12.58
C LYS A 24 9.36 2.35 -12.29
N ARG A 25 9.33 1.23 -11.54
CA ARG A 25 8.11 0.51 -11.24
C ARG A 25 7.28 1.33 -10.24
N ARG A 26 6.13 1.79 -10.72
CA ARG A 26 5.20 2.52 -9.88
C ARG A 26 4.55 1.59 -8.87
N ARG A 27 4.51 2.00 -7.60
CA ARG A 27 3.83 1.25 -6.56
C ARG A 27 2.33 1.30 -6.78
N ARG A 28 1.65 0.22 -6.40
CA ARG A 28 0.21 0.10 -6.45
C ARG A 28 -0.38 0.41 -5.09
N LEU A 29 -1.43 1.22 -5.09
CA LEU A 29 -2.23 1.46 -3.89
C LEU A 29 -3.07 0.24 -3.57
N TYR A 30 -3.27 -0.02 -2.30
CA TYR A 30 -4.20 -1.04 -1.86
C TYR A 30 -4.91 -0.61 -0.58
N VAL A 31 -6.06 -1.19 -0.34
CA VAL A 31 -6.89 -0.97 0.84
C VAL A 31 -7.25 -2.31 1.43
N ILE A 32 -7.07 -2.43 2.75
CA ILE A 32 -7.46 -3.61 3.52
C ILE A 32 -8.53 -3.18 4.50
N THR A 33 -9.68 -3.87 4.51
CA THR A 33 -10.70 -3.62 5.54
C THR A 33 -10.20 -4.15 6.87
N LEU A 34 -10.50 -3.41 7.94
CA LEU A 34 -10.11 -3.73 9.30
C LEU A 34 -11.34 -4.08 10.14
N ASP A 35 -11.14 -4.98 11.11
CA ASP A 35 -12.17 -5.27 12.09
C ASP A 35 -12.57 -3.97 12.81
N PRO A 36 -13.88 -3.68 12.98
CA PRO A 36 -14.34 -2.48 13.68
C PRO A 36 -13.83 -2.32 15.12
N GLU A 37 -13.25 -3.35 15.71
CA GLU A 37 -12.58 -3.25 17.03
C GLU A 37 -11.51 -2.15 17.06
N VAL A 38 -10.93 -1.78 15.89
CA VAL A 38 -9.93 -0.70 15.82
C VAL A 38 -10.49 0.63 16.32
N LEU A 39 -11.81 0.81 16.30
CA LEU A 39 -12.47 2.01 16.82
C LEU A 39 -12.38 2.12 18.35
N TRP A 40 -12.02 1.05 19.05
CA TRP A 40 -11.77 1.07 20.49
C TRP A 40 -10.36 1.55 20.84
N ILE A 41 -9.49 1.67 19.84
CA ILE A 41 -8.10 2.09 20.01
C ILE A 41 -8.02 3.61 19.91
N LYS A 42 -7.54 4.25 20.99
CA LYS A 42 -7.51 5.71 21.10
C LYS A 42 -6.74 6.37 19.96
N GLU A 43 -5.56 5.89 19.63
CA GLU A 43 -4.75 6.46 18.55
C GLU A 43 -5.45 6.37 17.18
N PHE A 44 -6.17 5.27 16.94
CA PHE A 44 -6.92 5.09 15.70
C PHE A 44 -8.08 6.10 15.62
N ARG A 45 -8.81 6.29 16.71
CA ARG A 45 -9.90 7.26 16.77
C ARG A 45 -9.41 8.69 16.58
N GLN A 46 -8.25 9.03 17.15
CA GLN A 46 -7.68 10.37 17.05
C GLN A 46 -7.34 10.76 15.61
N GLU A 47 -6.96 9.81 14.79
CA GLU A 47 -6.69 10.03 13.36
C GLU A 47 -7.98 10.13 12.53
N ASN A 48 -9.13 9.83 13.11
CA ASN A 48 -10.39 9.68 12.36
C ASN A 48 -11.57 10.37 13.06
N LEU A 49 -11.37 11.64 13.42
CA LEU A 49 -12.42 12.41 14.13
C LEU A 49 -13.68 12.62 13.30
N GLY A 50 -13.58 12.56 11.98
CA GLY A 50 -14.72 12.67 11.06
C GLY A 50 -15.37 11.36 10.68
N TYR A 51 -15.04 10.26 11.38
CA TYR A 51 -15.61 8.95 11.08
C TYR A 51 -17.14 8.98 11.17
N ILE A 52 -17.79 8.40 10.17
CA ILE A 52 -19.25 8.24 10.13
C ILE A 52 -19.59 6.80 10.49
N GLU A 53 -20.38 6.62 11.53
CA GLU A 53 -20.79 5.30 12.01
C GLU A 53 -21.38 4.45 10.88
N GLY A 54 -20.92 3.20 10.78
CA GLY A 54 -21.32 2.26 9.74
C GLY A 54 -20.40 2.26 8.52
N MET A 55 -19.52 3.27 8.36
CA MET A 55 -18.54 3.29 7.28
C MET A 55 -17.39 2.35 7.56
N PRO A 56 -16.69 1.86 6.53
CA PRO A 56 -15.57 0.93 6.72
C PRO A 56 -14.42 1.52 7.54
N CYS A 57 -13.76 0.65 8.30
CA CYS A 57 -12.44 0.91 8.88
C CYS A 57 -11.42 0.25 7.97
N VAL A 58 -10.39 0.98 7.55
CA VAL A 58 -9.47 0.50 6.52
C VAL A 58 -8.02 0.86 6.83
N TYR A 59 -7.12 0.08 6.25
CA TYR A 59 -5.69 0.36 6.16
C TYR A 59 -5.35 0.66 4.71
N VAL A 60 -4.59 1.74 4.49
CA VAL A 60 -4.13 2.15 3.17
C VAL A 60 -2.62 1.92 3.08
N GLY A 61 -2.17 1.30 2.01
CA GLY A 61 -0.77 1.07 1.77
C GLY A 61 -0.41 1.10 0.30
N MET A 62 0.88 0.92 0.03
CA MET A 62 1.41 0.80 -1.32
C MET A 62 2.35 -0.39 -1.41
N THR A 63 2.42 -1.00 -2.58
CA THR A 63 3.32 -2.13 -2.82
C THR A 63 3.78 -2.16 -4.27
N ILE A 64 5.03 -2.60 -4.49
CA ILE A 64 5.53 -2.92 -5.82
C ILE A 64 5.09 -4.31 -6.26
N HIS A 65 4.56 -5.10 -5.33
CA HIS A 65 4.07 -6.45 -5.57
C HIS A 65 2.57 -6.45 -5.91
N ASP A 66 2.03 -7.61 -6.15
CA ASP A 66 0.59 -7.78 -6.26
C ASP A 66 -0.07 -7.47 -4.90
N PRO A 67 -1.16 -6.65 -4.87
CA PRO A 67 -1.83 -6.34 -3.60
C PRO A 67 -2.32 -7.56 -2.83
N GLY A 68 -2.77 -8.62 -3.50
CA GLY A 68 -3.18 -9.87 -2.85
C GLY A 68 -2.02 -10.54 -2.14
N ASP A 69 -0.84 -10.58 -2.76
CA ASP A 69 0.36 -11.13 -2.15
C ASP A 69 0.79 -10.29 -0.94
N ARG A 70 0.68 -8.96 -1.04
CA ARG A 70 1.00 -8.08 0.07
C ARG A 70 0.03 -8.27 1.25
N PHE A 71 -1.25 -8.48 0.95
CA PHE A 71 -2.25 -8.81 1.98
C PHE A 71 -1.85 -10.07 2.74
N GLU A 72 -1.48 -11.15 2.03
CA GLU A 72 -1.03 -12.39 2.64
C GLU A 72 0.23 -12.20 3.49
N GLN A 73 1.18 -11.36 3.03
CA GLN A 73 2.38 -11.02 3.79
C GLN A 73 2.02 -10.31 5.09
N HIS A 74 1.07 -9.38 5.07
CA HIS A 74 0.60 -8.70 6.28
C HIS A 74 -0.01 -9.71 7.27
N LYS A 75 -0.84 -10.63 6.80
CA LYS A 75 -1.47 -11.63 7.66
C LYS A 75 -0.44 -12.60 8.23
N ALA A 76 0.63 -12.90 7.50
CA ALA A 76 1.74 -13.72 7.98
C ALA A 76 2.71 -12.96 8.88
N GLY A 77 2.55 -11.64 9.02
CA GLY A 77 3.41 -10.80 9.86
C GLY A 77 4.72 -10.35 9.21
N TYR A 78 4.90 -10.60 7.91
CA TYR A 78 6.13 -10.20 7.21
C TYR A 78 6.14 -8.70 6.96
N ARG A 79 7.08 -7.98 7.59
CA ARG A 79 7.24 -6.52 7.51
C ARG A 79 5.88 -5.81 7.58
N SER A 80 5.05 -6.25 8.51
CA SER A 80 3.67 -5.81 8.59
C SER A 80 3.47 -4.73 9.65
N SER A 81 2.63 -3.73 9.32
CA SER A 81 2.03 -2.87 10.31
C SER A 81 1.10 -3.70 11.22
N LYS A 82 0.95 -3.27 12.48
CA LYS A 82 0.10 -3.99 13.44
C LYS A 82 -1.36 -4.05 13.02
N TYR A 83 -1.87 -2.99 12.37
CA TYR A 83 -3.28 -2.93 11.99
C TYR A 83 -3.67 -3.97 10.94
N PRO A 84 -3.03 -4.05 9.78
CA PRO A 84 -3.39 -5.08 8.82
C PRO A 84 -3.06 -6.49 9.31
N ARG A 85 -2.01 -6.65 10.13
CA ARG A 85 -1.64 -7.97 10.67
C ARG A 85 -2.69 -8.48 11.66
N LYS A 86 -3.08 -7.64 12.61
CA LYS A 86 -3.95 -8.04 13.73
C LYS A 86 -5.43 -7.93 13.38
N TYR A 87 -5.81 -6.89 12.64
CA TYR A 87 -7.20 -6.54 12.39
C TYR A 87 -7.62 -6.62 10.93
N GLY A 88 -6.71 -6.96 10.02
CA GLY A 88 -7.03 -7.07 8.60
C GLY A 88 -8.03 -8.18 8.33
N VAL A 89 -9.09 -7.85 7.59
CA VAL A 89 -10.17 -8.79 7.24
C VAL A 89 -10.02 -9.23 5.80
N GLU A 90 -10.02 -8.29 4.86
CA GLU A 90 -9.95 -8.60 3.43
C GLU A 90 -9.36 -7.45 2.63
N LEU A 91 -8.84 -7.77 1.46
CA LEU A 91 -8.42 -6.78 0.48
C LEU A 91 -9.66 -6.18 -0.17
N ALA A 92 -9.72 -4.85 -0.26
CA ALA A 92 -10.90 -4.12 -0.76
C ALA A 92 -10.47 -3.07 -1.78
N LEU A 93 -9.96 -3.50 -2.94
CA LEU A 93 -9.48 -2.59 -3.99
C LEU A 93 -10.62 -1.75 -4.59
N GLU A 94 -11.85 -2.20 -4.50
CA GLU A 94 -13.03 -1.45 -4.96
C GLU A 94 -13.22 -0.12 -4.24
N LEU A 95 -12.65 0.02 -3.03
CA LEU A 95 -12.73 1.28 -2.28
C LEU A 95 -11.86 2.39 -2.87
N ILE A 96 -10.98 2.05 -3.82
CA ILE A 96 -10.13 3.02 -4.53
C ILE A 96 -10.87 3.60 -5.75
N ASP A 97 -11.96 2.97 -6.18
CA ASP A 97 -12.71 3.40 -7.35
C ASP A 97 -13.18 4.85 -7.20
N GLY A 98 -12.89 5.67 -8.20
CA GLY A 98 -13.20 7.10 -8.18
C GLY A 98 -12.10 7.98 -7.60
N PHE A 99 -11.05 7.40 -7.02
CA PHE A 99 -9.90 8.17 -6.55
C PHE A 99 -8.96 8.51 -7.71
N ASP A 100 -8.59 9.78 -7.81
CA ASP A 100 -7.61 10.26 -8.79
C ASP A 100 -6.36 10.76 -8.07
N GLY A 101 -5.28 10.00 -8.21
CA GLY A 101 -3.95 10.35 -7.70
C GLY A 101 -2.95 10.68 -8.79
N GLU A 102 -3.43 10.95 -10.01
CA GLU A 102 -2.57 11.25 -11.14
C GLU A 102 -1.73 12.49 -10.89
N GLY A 103 -0.44 12.43 -11.26
CA GLY A 103 0.49 13.53 -11.07
C GLY A 103 1.14 13.58 -9.70
N LEU A 104 0.70 12.79 -8.74
CA LEU A 104 1.30 12.70 -7.41
C LEU A 104 2.42 11.66 -7.37
N ASN A 105 3.45 11.90 -6.55
CA ASN A 105 4.43 10.87 -6.25
C ASN A 105 3.80 9.79 -5.34
N ASP A 106 4.50 8.67 -5.13
CA ASP A 106 3.95 7.54 -4.40
C ASP A 106 3.51 7.90 -2.98
N ASN A 107 4.35 8.63 -2.22
CA ASN A 107 4.02 8.98 -0.84
C ASN A 107 2.81 9.93 -0.76
N ASP A 108 2.76 10.93 -1.62
CA ASP A 108 1.65 11.87 -1.67
C ASP A 108 0.35 11.19 -2.13
N ARG A 109 0.47 10.23 -3.03
CA ARG A 109 -0.69 9.48 -3.53
C ARG A 109 -1.31 8.60 -2.44
N GLU A 110 -0.48 7.95 -1.61
CA GLU A 110 -0.97 7.17 -0.47
C GLU A 110 -1.69 8.07 0.54
N ALA A 111 -1.06 9.20 0.91
CA ALA A 111 -1.66 10.16 1.84
C ALA A 111 -2.95 10.76 1.29
N ALA A 112 -2.98 11.08 0.00
CA ALA A 112 -4.17 11.61 -0.66
C ALA A 112 -5.32 10.60 -0.67
N LEU A 113 -5.04 9.31 -0.89
CA LEU A 113 -6.06 8.28 -0.82
C LEU A 113 -6.62 8.16 0.59
N ALA A 114 -5.76 8.17 1.61
CA ALA A 114 -6.21 8.11 2.99
C ALA A 114 -7.13 9.28 3.33
N ASP A 115 -6.77 10.50 2.94
CA ASP A 115 -7.57 11.69 3.17
C ASP A 115 -8.89 11.64 2.40
N TRP A 116 -8.86 11.18 1.15
CA TRP A 116 -10.06 11.03 0.34
C TRP A 116 -11.06 10.04 0.97
N LEU A 117 -10.56 8.91 1.49
CA LEU A 117 -11.40 7.94 2.19
C LEU A 117 -11.97 8.51 3.50
N ARG A 118 -11.18 9.29 4.25
CA ARG A 118 -11.68 9.99 5.44
C ARG A 118 -12.78 10.98 5.10
N GLU A 119 -12.65 11.68 3.99
CA GLU A 119 -13.70 12.59 3.49
C GLU A 119 -15.00 11.85 3.18
N GLN A 120 -14.90 10.59 2.77
CA GLN A 120 -16.09 9.74 2.57
C GLN A 120 -16.70 9.25 3.88
N GLY A 121 -16.05 9.48 5.00
CA GLY A 121 -16.50 9.04 6.32
C GLY A 121 -15.85 7.77 6.83
N CYS A 122 -14.90 7.19 6.10
CA CYS A 122 -14.16 6.02 6.53
C CYS A 122 -13.20 6.34 7.69
N ALA A 123 -12.90 5.35 8.51
CA ALA A 123 -11.82 5.41 9.47
C ALA A 123 -10.59 4.76 8.84
N VAL A 124 -9.48 5.49 8.77
CA VAL A 124 -8.31 5.10 7.98
C VAL A 124 -7.05 5.11 8.82
N TRP A 125 -6.21 4.11 8.61
CA TRP A 125 -4.84 4.10 9.07
C TRP A 125 -3.90 3.95 7.89
N GLN A 126 -2.83 4.72 7.89
CA GLN A 126 -1.70 4.55 6.98
C GLN A 126 -0.40 4.69 7.77
N ASN A 127 0.65 4.09 7.29
CA ASN A 127 1.97 4.27 7.90
C ASN A 127 2.65 5.53 7.40
#